data_902e5b75ee1d08bfba4497f22c45ed23
#
_entry.id   902e5b75ee1d08bfba4497f22c45ed23
#
_cell.length_a   1.000
_cell.length_b   1.000
_cell.length_c   1.000
_cell.angle_alpha   90.00
_cell.angle_beta   90.00
_cell.angle_gamma   90.00
#
_symmetry.space_group_name_H-M   'P 1'
#
loop_
_entity.id
_entity.type
_entity.pdbx_description
1 polymer ?
#
loop_
_entity_poly.entity_id
_entity_poly.type
_entity_poly.pdbx_seq_one_letter_code
_entity_poly.pdbx_strand_id
1 'polypeptide(L)'
;MIDYKSAGVDVEAGYESVRLMRDDVRRTFRPEVLTDIGGFGGLFSLDKSKYEEPVLVSGTDGVGTKLKIAFMMDKHDTVGIDAVAMCVNDIVCSGAEPLIFLDYIALGKNRPEKVVQIVKGVADGCVMAGCALIGGETAEMPGFYQEDEYDMAGFAVGIVDRKNIIDGKSIREGDKLVGLASSGLHSNGYSLVRKLLNPNREKLNEYIGLLNTTLGEELLKPTRIYVKSILAVIEKFNIKGISNITGGGFIENIPRMIPDGLRARIDFGTWPVLPIFTLLQEIGKITAERIYNTFNMGIGMVLAVDPAEADDVVAYLRTLGEKAYIIGEIVSGEKGIDLYESGKGIVVSRPERDITECGTDGSCQEPGPDGSGQESAPEGGDQEPGPDGSGQEPGPDGSGQEPDPDRSGQE
;
A
#
# COMPACT_ATOMS: atom_id res chain seq x y z
N MET A 1 42.76 6.41 7.79
CA MET A 1 42.30 7.03 6.51
C MET A 1 40.76 7.01 6.60
N ILE A 2 40.12 8.13 6.43
CA ILE A 2 38.64 8.20 6.44
C ILE A 2 38.19 7.76 5.05
N ASP A 3 37.37 6.71 4.95
CA ASP A 3 36.80 6.18 3.73
C ASP A 3 35.27 5.93 3.90
N TYR A 4 34.59 5.54 2.85
CA TYR A 4 33.16 5.28 2.84
C TYR A 4 32.75 4.20 3.86
N LYS A 5 33.55 3.17 4.02
CA LYS A 5 33.31 2.07 4.95
C LYS A 5 33.39 2.54 6.42
N SER A 6 34.35 3.42 6.72
CA SER A 6 34.45 4.03 8.06
C SER A 6 33.34 5.04 8.34
N ALA A 7 32.65 5.53 7.31
CA ALA A 7 31.44 6.36 7.40
C ALA A 7 30.14 5.53 7.48
N GLY A 8 30.25 4.18 7.46
CA GLY A 8 29.11 3.28 7.63
C GLY A 8 28.49 2.79 6.32
N VAL A 9 29.10 3.03 5.15
CA VAL A 9 28.61 2.56 3.84
C VAL A 9 29.55 1.50 3.28
N ASP A 10 29.06 0.26 3.12
CA ASP A 10 29.83 -0.87 2.57
C ASP A 10 29.49 -1.10 1.09
N VAL A 11 30.30 -0.50 0.20
CA VAL A 11 30.14 -0.60 -1.26
C VAL A 11 30.25 -2.05 -1.75
N GLU A 12 31.14 -2.87 -1.15
CA GLU A 12 31.32 -4.27 -1.54
C GLU A 12 30.06 -5.10 -1.20
N ALA A 13 29.44 -4.84 -0.06
CA ALA A 13 28.15 -5.44 0.30
C ALA A 13 27.07 -5.07 -0.72
N GLY A 14 27.08 -3.83 -1.23
CA GLY A 14 26.21 -3.40 -2.31
C GLY A 14 26.38 -4.20 -3.60
N TYR A 15 27.62 -4.35 -4.07
CA TYR A 15 27.92 -5.16 -5.25
C TYR A 15 27.53 -6.63 -5.07
N GLU A 16 27.77 -7.19 -3.89
CA GLU A 16 27.40 -8.57 -3.59
C GLU A 16 25.88 -8.75 -3.58
N SER A 17 25.12 -7.81 -3.01
CA SER A 17 23.65 -7.82 -3.06
C SER A 17 23.14 -7.88 -4.50
N VAL A 18 23.65 -6.98 -5.37
CA VAL A 18 23.28 -6.95 -6.80
C VAL A 18 23.64 -8.25 -7.51
N ARG A 19 24.81 -8.83 -7.20
CA ARG A 19 25.24 -10.11 -7.78
C ARG A 19 24.31 -11.25 -7.40
N LEU A 20 23.92 -11.32 -6.15
CA LEU A 20 23.10 -12.41 -5.61
C LEU A 20 21.64 -12.35 -6.06
N MET A 21 21.03 -11.15 -6.21
CA MET A 21 19.62 -10.99 -6.59
C MET A 21 19.38 -11.10 -8.11
N ARG A 22 20.43 -11.10 -8.93
CA ARG A 22 20.32 -11.02 -10.39
C ARG A 22 19.40 -12.06 -11.01
N ASP A 23 19.48 -13.30 -10.58
CA ASP A 23 18.67 -14.39 -11.15
C ASP A 23 17.20 -14.25 -10.76
N ASP A 24 16.90 -13.78 -9.54
CA ASP A 24 15.55 -13.48 -9.11
C ASP A 24 14.93 -12.34 -9.93
N VAL A 25 15.68 -11.29 -10.20
CA VAL A 25 15.23 -10.18 -11.05
C VAL A 25 14.96 -10.66 -12.48
N ARG A 26 15.90 -11.41 -13.08
CA ARG A 26 15.77 -11.88 -14.47
C ARG A 26 14.56 -12.78 -14.71
N ARG A 27 14.11 -13.56 -13.74
CA ARG A 27 12.91 -14.40 -13.92
C ARG A 27 11.62 -13.58 -14.05
N THR A 28 11.65 -12.28 -13.75
CA THR A 28 10.53 -11.36 -13.99
C THR A 28 10.52 -10.80 -15.43
N PHE A 29 11.62 -10.98 -16.17
CA PHE A 29 11.77 -10.35 -17.48
C PHE A 29 10.77 -10.92 -18.49
N ARG A 30 10.21 -9.99 -19.23
CA ARG A 30 9.34 -10.22 -20.37
C ARG A 30 10.13 -9.93 -21.66
N PRO A 31 9.65 -10.38 -22.83
CA PRO A 31 10.32 -10.10 -24.11
C PRO A 31 10.52 -8.60 -24.40
N GLU A 32 9.69 -7.76 -23.78
CA GLU A 32 9.74 -6.30 -23.93
C GLU A 32 10.88 -5.64 -23.13
N VAL A 33 11.52 -6.36 -22.19
CA VAL A 33 12.67 -5.84 -21.42
C VAL A 33 13.91 -5.85 -22.30
N LEU A 34 14.53 -4.68 -22.50
CA LEU A 34 15.66 -4.50 -23.45
C LEU A 34 17.02 -4.47 -22.76
N THR A 35 17.08 -4.27 -21.45
CA THR A 35 18.34 -4.16 -20.68
C THR A 35 18.32 -5.07 -19.47
N ASP A 36 19.50 -5.53 -19.07
CA ASP A 36 19.71 -6.18 -17.75
C ASP A 36 19.86 -5.10 -16.66
N ILE A 37 19.80 -5.51 -15.39
CA ILE A 37 20.06 -4.63 -14.25
C ILE A 37 21.50 -4.16 -14.19
N GLY A 38 21.73 -2.98 -13.60
CA GLY A 38 23.06 -2.37 -13.42
C GLY A 38 23.38 -1.21 -14.37
N GLY A 39 22.43 -0.82 -15.23
CA GLY A 39 22.50 0.42 -16.01
C GLY A 39 21.90 1.61 -15.25
N PHE A 40 21.91 2.81 -15.87
CA PHE A 40 21.29 4.02 -15.30
C PHE A 40 19.76 3.97 -15.29
N GLY A 41 19.14 3.08 -16.05
CA GLY A 41 17.69 2.89 -16.09
C GLY A 41 17.30 1.62 -16.83
N GLY A 42 16.14 1.09 -16.51
CA GLY A 42 15.52 -0.03 -17.21
C GLY A 42 14.84 0.41 -18.49
N LEU A 43 15.10 -0.29 -19.60
CA LEU A 43 14.45 -0.02 -20.89
C LEU A 43 13.38 -1.07 -21.16
N PHE A 44 12.18 -0.61 -21.48
CA PHE A 44 11.02 -1.45 -21.79
C PHE A 44 10.41 -1.01 -23.12
N SER A 45 10.23 -1.92 -24.05
CA SER A 45 9.63 -1.66 -25.36
C SER A 45 8.12 -1.79 -25.30
N LEU A 46 7.39 -0.79 -25.80
CA LEU A 46 5.95 -0.88 -25.95
C LEU A 46 5.57 -1.46 -27.31
N ASP A 47 4.75 -2.51 -27.30
CA ASP A 47 4.13 -3.02 -28.51
C ASP A 47 2.99 -2.11 -28.94
N LYS A 48 3.27 -1.18 -29.85
CA LYS A 48 2.30 -0.22 -30.36
C LYS A 48 1.12 -0.86 -31.08
N SER A 49 1.21 -2.12 -31.50
CA SER A 49 0.11 -2.80 -32.22
C SER A 49 -1.03 -3.23 -31.29
N LYS A 50 -0.77 -3.30 -29.98
CA LYS A 50 -1.76 -3.70 -28.96
C LYS A 50 -2.70 -2.58 -28.54
N TYR A 51 -2.34 -1.31 -28.78
CA TYR A 51 -3.05 -0.15 -28.24
C TYR A 51 -3.35 0.86 -29.36
N GLU A 52 -4.60 1.34 -29.41
CA GLU A 52 -4.99 2.43 -30.33
C GLU A 52 -4.64 3.80 -29.72
N GLU A 53 -5.00 4.01 -28.44
CA GLU A 53 -4.75 5.24 -27.72
C GLU A 53 -4.22 4.89 -26.30
N PRO A 54 -2.91 4.56 -26.17
CA PRO A 54 -2.33 4.10 -24.92
C PRO A 54 -2.33 5.19 -23.84
N VAL A 55 -2.77 4.83 -22.63
CA VAL A 55 -2.72 5.65 -21.42
C VAL A 55 -1.89 4.94 -20.38
N LEU A 56 -0.89 5.63 -19.82
CA LEU A 56 -0.08 5.11 -18.73
C LEU A 56 -0.79 5.35 -17.40
N VAL A 57 -0.75 4.34 -16.56
CA VAL A 57 -1.23 4.40 -15.16
C VAL A 57 -0.04 4.10 -14.26
N SER A 58 0.22 4.95 -13.28
CA SER A 58 1.33 4.76 -12.34
C SER A 58 0.83 4.77 -10.91
N GLY A 59 1.48 3.98 -10.06
CA GLY A 59 1.21 3.90 -8.63
C GLY A 59 2.50 3.70 -7.86
N THR A 60 2.56 4.26 -6.67
CA THR A 60 3.65 4.07 -5.71
C THR A 60 3.07 3.83 -4.34
N ASP A 61 3.64 2.89 -3.61
CA ASP A 61 3.24 2.59 -2.24
C ASP A 61 4.38 1.89 -1.49
N GLY A 62 4.30 1.85 -0.17
CA GLY A 62 5.22 1.13 0.70
C GLY A 62 4.57 -0.06 1.39
N VAL A 63 5.34 -0.75 2.24
CA VAL A 63 4.84 -1.85 3.07
C VAL A 63 4.28 -1.34 4.39
N GLY A 64 4.80 -0.23 4.88
CA GLY A 64 4.40 0.37 6.15
C GLY A 64 4.84 -0.44 7.37
N THR A 65 4.10 -0.28 8.48
CA THR A 65 4.54 -0.79 9.80
C THR A 65 4.44 -2.32 9.97
N LYS A 66 3.98 -3.05 8.95
CA LYS A 66 4.13 -4.52 8.84
C LYS A 66 5.61 -4.94 8.91
N LEU A 67 6.52 -4.10 8.40
CA LEU A 67 7.96 -4.31 8.47
C LEU A 67 8.46 -4.58 9.90
N LYS A 68 7.86 -3.96 10.91
CA LYS A 68 8.23 -4.23 12.32
C LYS A 68 7.97 -5.68 12.75
N ILE A 69 6.98 -6.35 12.15
CA ILE A 69 6.76 -7.78 12.38
C ILE A 69 7.85 -8.61 11.68
N ALA A 70 8.19 -8.22 10.44
CA ALA A 70 9.28 -8.87 9.70
C ALA A 70 10.62 -8.79 10.44
N PHE A 71 10.94 -7.64 11.05
CA PHE A 71 12.14 -7.45 11.86
C PHE A 71 12.15 -8.36 13.11
N MET A 72 11.03 -8.42 13.85
CA MET A 72 10.93 -9.27 15.03
C MET A 72 11.03 -10.77 14.72
N MET A 73 10.52 -11.18 13.56
CA MET A 73 10.54 -12.57 13.09
C MET A 73 11.81 -12.93 12.33
N ASP A 74 12.64 -11.94 11.96
CA ASP A 74 13.79 -12.08 11.05
C ASP A 74 13.38 -12.81 9.74
N LYS A 75 12.24 -12.40 9.18
CA LYS A 75 11.64 -12.98 7.98
C LYS A 75 11.30 -11.88 6.97
N HIS A 76 12.01 -11.87 5.85
CA HIS A 76 12.02 -10.75 4.91
C HIS A 76 11.54 -11.11 3.49
N ASP A 77 11.27 -12.38 3.23
CA ASP A 77 10.93 -12.92 1.90
C ASP A 77 9.49 -12.64 1.45
N THR A 78 8.61 -12.17 2.35
CA THR A 78 7.20 -11.91 2.03
C THR A 78 6.87 -10.44 1.81
N VAL A 79 7.61 -9.53 2.45
CA VAL A 79 7.31 -8.08 2.43
C VAL A 79 7.53 -7.44 1.05
N GLY A 80 8.42 -8.02 0.22
CA GLY A 80 8.57 -7.61 -1.17
C GLY A 80 7.31 -7.86 -2.00
N ILE A 81 6.59 -8.97 -1.73
CA ILE A 81 5.29 -9.25 -2.36
C ILE A 81 4.27 -8.19 -1.94
N ASP A 82 4.28 -7.76 -0.67
CA ASP A 82 3.39 -6.69 -0.20
C ASP A 82 3.64 -5.38 -0.97
N ALA A 83 4.91 -4.95 -1.12
CA ALA A 83 5.25 -3.73 -1.86
C ALA A 83 4.74 -3.77 -3.30
N VAL A 84 4.93 -4.89 -4.00
CA VAL A 84 4.41 -5.07 -5.36
C VAL A 84 2.90 -5.03 -5.38
N ALA A 85 2.24 -5.80 -4.49
CA ALA A 85 0.79 -5.91 -4.45
C ALA A 85 0.10 -4.57 -4.23
N MET A 86 0.62 -3.73 -3.32
CA MET A 86 0.06 -2.41 -3.03
C MET A 86 0.05 -1.52 -4.28
N CYS A 87 1.13 -1.55 -5.08
CA CYS A 87 1.21 -0.76 -6.31
C CYS A 87 0.37 -1.34 -7.47
N VAL A 88 0.51 -2.64 -7.76
CA VAL A 88 -0.09 -3.23 -8.97
C VAL A 88 -1.60 -3.47 -8.85
N ASN A 89 -2.10 -3.68 -7.63
CA ASN A 89 -3.54 -3.80 -7.40
C ASN A 89 -4.26 -2.46 -7.61
N ASP A 90 -3.61 -1.33 -7.32
CA ASP A 90 -4.18 -0.01 -7.62
C ASP A 90 -4.19 0.27 -9.14
N ILE A 91 -3.11 -0.11 -9.83
CA ILE A 91 -3.03 0.03 -11.28
C ILE A 91 -4.16 -0.72 -11.98
N VAL A 92 -4.41 -1.97 -11.58
CA VAL A 92 -5.42 -2.80 -12.23
C VAL A 92 -6.85 -2.31 -11.95
N CYS A 93 -7.07 -1.49 -10.91
CA CYS A 93 -8.37 -0.86 -10.66
C CYS A 93 -8.86 0.04 -11.82
N SER A 94 -7.93 0.59 -12.61
CA SER A 94 -8.24 1.34 -13.84
C SER A 94 -8.35 0.46 -15.09
N GLY A 95 -8.28 -0.87 -14.96
CA GLY A 95 -8.23 -1.81 -16.08
C GLY A 95 -6.86 -1.89 -16.75
N ALA A 96 -5.82 -1.31 -16.16
CA ALA A 96 -4.47 -1.28 -16.74
C ALA A 96 -3.68 -2.56 -16.44
N GLU A 97 -2.93 -3.04 -17.43
CA GLU A 97 -1.91 -4.09 -17.29
C GLU A 97 -0.64 -3.50 -16.69
N PRO A 98 -0.15 -3.93 -15.52
CA PRO A 98 1.16 -3.54 -15.02
C PRO A 98 2.28 -4.04 -15.95
N LEU A 99 3.18 -3.15 -16.35
CA LEU A 99 4.29 -3.46 -17.26
C LEU A 99 5.61 -3.58 -16.54
N ILE A 100 5.94 -2.57 -15.72
CA ILE A 100 7.22 -2.43 -15.05
C ILE A 100 7.04 -2.12 -13.57
N PHE A 101 8.02 -2.56 -12.79
CA PHE A 101 8.14 -2.28 -11.38
C PHE A 101 9.57 -1.80 -11.05
N LEU A 102 9.67 -0.86 -10.15
CA LEU A 102 10.92 -0.38 -9.54
C LEU A 102 10.75 -0.43 -8.02
N ASP A 103 11.81 -0.79 -7.30
CA ASP A 103 11.83 -0.73 -5.84
C ASP A 103 12.82 0.33 -5.32
N TYR A 104 12.55 0.83 -4.13
CA TYR A 104 13.51 1.59 -3.33
C TYR A 104 13.62 0.94 -1.96
N ILE A 105 14.83 0.53 -1.58
CA ILE A 105 15.11 -0.11 -0.30
C ILE A 105 16.13 0.74 0.45
N ALA A 106 15.73 1.36 1.56
CA ALA A 106 16.57 2.17 2.43
C ALA A 106 16.92 1.38 3.70
N LEU A 107 18.19 1.11 3.92
CA LEU A 107 18.70 0.21 4.96
C LEU A 107 19.50 0.96 6.01
N GLY A 108 19.40 0.58 7.29
CA GLY A 108 20.35 1.01 8.31
C GLY A 108 21.74 0.44 8.06
N LYS A 109 21.79 -0.84 7.62
CA LYS A 109 23.01 -1.53 7.22
C LYS A 109 22.74 -2.54 6.11
N ASN A 110 23.57 -2.51 5.08
CA ASN A 110 23.44 -3.47 3.98
C ASN A 110 23.99 -4.85 4.42
N ARG A 111 23.06 -5.82 4.50
CA ARG A 111 23.35 -7.25 4.69
C ARG A 111 22.88 -7.98 3.43
N PRO A 112 23.78 -8.41 2.54
CA PRO A 112 23.43 -8.98 1.25
C PRO A 112 22.36 -10.08 1.32
N GLU A 113 22.45 -10.98 2.29
CA GLU A 113 21.50 -12.08 2.47
C GLU A 113 20.07 -11.59 2.81
N LYS A 114 19.95 -10.48 3.55
CA LYS A 114 18.67 -9.85 3.87
C LYS A 114 18.09 -9.15 2.64
N VAL A 115 18.92 -8.37 1.93
CA VAL A 115 18.52 -7.68 0.69
C VAL A 115 18.02 -8.68 -0.35
N VAL A 116 18.72 -9.79 -0.53
CA VAL A 116 18.31 -10.86 -1.46
C VAL A 116 16.95 -11.43 -1.10
N GLN A 117 16.64 -11.65 0.18
CA GLN A 117 15.31 -12.11 0.59
C GLN A 117 14.23 -11.09 0.23
N ILE A 118 14.47 -9.80 0.48
CA ILE A 118 13.53 -8.73 0.17
C ILE A 118 13.27 -8.67 -1.35
N VAL A 119 14.35 -8.59 -2.15
CA VAL A 119 14.25 -8.51 -3.62
C VAL A 119 13.66 -9.78 -4.22
N LYS A 120 13.94 -10.95 -3.64
CA LYS A 120 13.26 -12.20 -4.03
C LYS A 120 11.75 -12.07 -3.85
N GLY A 121 11.29 -11.52 -2.73
CA GLY A 121 9.87 -11.24 -2.51
C GLY A 121 9.29 -10.26 -3.55
N VAL A 122 10.03 -9.20 -3.90
CA VAL A 122 9.64 -8.26 -4.98
C VAL A 122 9.52 -9.00 -6.31
N ALA A 123 10.52 -9.81 -6.66
CA ALA A 123 10.51 -10.59 -7.90
C ALA A 123 9.36 -11.61 -7.94
N ASP A 124 9.08 -12.30 -6.82
CA ASP A 124 7.91 -13.20 -6.69
C ASP A 124 6.61 -12.44 -6.96
N GLY A 125 6.45 -11.25 -6.36
CA GLY A 125 5.29 -10.38 -6.59
C GLY A 125 5.17 -9.94 -8.05
N CYS A 126 6.26 -9.54 -8.68
CA CYS A 126 6.30 -9.15 -10.10
C CYS A 126 5.90 -10.32 -11.02
N VAL A 127 6.39 -11.53 -10.77
CA VAL A 127 5.97 -12.75 -11.50
C VAL A 127 4.48 -13.03 -11.32
N MET A 128 3.95 -12.86 -10.09
CA MET A 128 2.52 -13.02 -9.82
C MET A 128 1.69 -11.99 -10.59
N ALA A 129 2.14 -10.73 -10.62
CA ALA A 129 1.48 -9.63 -11.34
C ALA A 129 1.65 -9.73 -12.87
N GLY A 130 2.73 -10.36 -13.35
CA GLY A 130 3.07 -10.41 -14.77
C GLY A 130 3.81 -9.14 -15.24
N CYS A 131 4.38 -8.35 -14.34
CA CYS A 131 5.21 -7.18 -14.65
C CYS A 131 6.70 -7.50 -14.48
N ALA A 132 7.57 -6.66 -15.05
CA ALA A 132 9.01 -6.83 -14.99
C ALA A 132 9.65 -5.92 -13.95
N LEU A 133 10.47 -6.48 -13.05
CA LEU A 133 11.35 -5.71 -12.19
C LEU A 133 12.57 -5.29 -13.01
N ILE A 134 12.59 -4.02 -13.47
CA ILE A 134 13.59 -3.54 -14.43
C ILE A 134 14.66 -2.66 -13.81
N GLY A 135 14.60 -2.42 -12.52
CA GLY A 135 15.54 -1.60 -11.78
C GLY A 135 15.04 -1.31 -10.38
N GLY A 136 15.81 -0.53 -9.66
CA GLY A 136 15.53 -0.13 -8.29
C GLY A 136 16.73 0.56 -7.69
N GLU A 137 16.66 0.89 -6.40
CA GLU A 137 17.73 1.49 -5.63
C GLU A 137 17.83 0.82 -4.26
N THR A 138 19.04 0.49 -3.86
CA THR A 138 19.34 0.00 -2.50
C THR A 138 20.31 0.96 -1.83
N ALA A 139 19.81 1.76 -0.89
CA ALA A 139 20.57 2.80 -0.21
C ALA A 139 20.91 2.40 1.23
N GLU A 140 22.20 2.36 1.57
CA GLU A 140 22.65 2.24 2.95
C GLU A 140 22.65 3.65 3.60
N MET A 141 21.89 3.82 4.67
CA MET A 141 21.64 5.10 5.33
C MET A 141 21.98 5.03 6.82
N PRO A 142 23.29 4.99 7.16
CA PRO A 142 23.75 4.86 8.54
C PRO A 142 23.29 6.04 9.39
N GLY A 143 22.75 5.73 10.57
CA GLY A 143 22.23 6.74 11.50
C GLY A 143 20.82 7.25 11.19
N PHE A 144 20.24 6.92 10.03
CA PHE A 144 18.83 7.22 9.71
C PHE A 144 17.91 6.06 10.13
N TYR A 145 18.27 4.83 9.81
CA TYR A 145 17.60 3.61 10.28
C TYR A 145 18.48 2.88 11.30
N GLN A 146 17.86 2.08 12.18
CA GLN A 146 18.61 1.13 13.01
C GLN A 146 19.33 0.11 12.08
N GLU A 147 20.46 -0.46 12.52
CA GLU A 147 21.24 -1.38 11.69
C GLU A 147 20.44 -2.56 11.11
N ASP A 148 19.46 -3.06 11.84
CA ASP A 148 18.63 -4.20 11.43
C ASP A 148 17.31 -3.80 10.77
N GLU A 149 17.03 -2.50 10.69
CA GLU A 149 15.80 -1.95 10.13
C GLU A 149 16.01 -1.43 8.71
N TYR A 150 14.92 -1.40 7.97
CA TYR A 150 14.85 -0.82 6.63
C TYR A 150 13.44 -0.30 6.36
N ASP A 151 13.34 0.54 5.35
CA ASP A 151 12.08 0.88 4.71
C ASP A 151 12.13 0.52 3.24
N MET A 152 10.96 0.29 2.64
CA MET A 152 10.88 -0.01 1.22
C MET A 152 9.60 0.53 0.61
N ALA A 153 9.73 0.95 -0.64
CA ALA A 153 8.63 1.38 -1.47
C ALA A 153 8.75 0.79 -2.87
N GLY A 154 7.62 0.67 -3.55
CA GLY A 154 7.53 0.29 -4.94
C GLY A 154 6.99 1.41 -5.81
N PHE A 155 7.33 1.37 -7.07
CA PHE A 155 6.76 2.19 -8.12
C PHE A 155 6.45 1.30 -9.32
N ALA A 156 5.19 1.31 -9.74
CA ALA A 156 4.75 0.52 -10.89
C ALA A 156 4.17 1.43 -11.98
N VAL A 157 4.34 1.02 -13.22
CA VAL A 157 3.69 1.63 -14.38
C VAL A 157 2.96 0.55 -15.15
N GLY A 158 1.69 0.81 -15.42
CA GLY A 158 0.84 0.01 -16.27
C GLY A 158 0.34 0.78 -17.48
N ILE A 159 -0.40 0.11 -18.36
CA ILE A 159 -0.95 0.66 -19.58
C ILE A 159 -2.36 0.15 -19.80
N VAL A 160 -3.21 1.02 -20.33
CA VAL A 160 -4.57 0.69 -20.75
C VAL A 160 -4.92 1.48 -21.99
N ASP A 161 -5.75 0.94 -22.89
CA ASP A 161 -6.32 1.74 -23.96
C ASP A 161 -7.36 2.72 -23.39
N ARG A 162 -7.37 3.98 -23.86
CA ARG A 162 -8.28 5.03 -23.36
C ARG A 162 -9.74 4.56 -23.32
N LYS A 163 -10.18 3.83 -24.33
CA LYS A 163 -11.55 3.31 -24.45
C LYS A 163 -11.89 2.21 -23.42
N ASN A 164 -10.86 1.58 -22.83
CA ASN A 164 -10.98 0.48 -21.89
C ASN A 164 -10.75 0.90 -20.42
N ILE A 165 -10.58 2.22 -20.16
CA ILE A 165 -10.40 2.72 -18.80
C ILE A 165 -11.67 2.44 -17.99
N ILE A 166 -11.47 1.78 -16.84
CA ILE A 166 -12.53 1.56 -15.85
C ILE A 166 -12.51 2.72 -14.88
N ASP A 167 -13.53 3.58 -14.93
CA ASP A 167 -13.63 4.83 -14.15
C ASP A 167 -14.91 4.93 -13.30
N GLY A 168 -15.69 3.87 -13.23
CA GLY A 168 -16.92 3.81 -12.44
C GLY A 168 -18.14 4.53 -13.04
N LYS A 169 -17.97 5.36 -14.08
CA LYS A 169 -19.07 6.17 -14.64
C LYS A 169 -20.24 5.36 -15.20
N SER A 170 -20.01 4.10 -15.54
CA SER A 170 -21.06 3.20 -16.06
C SER A 170 -21.83 2.46 -14.95
N ILE A 171 -21.44 2.61 -13.68
CA ILE A 171 -22.15 2.04 -12.54
C ILE A 171 -23.56 2.62 -12.44
N ARG A 172 -24.55 1.77 -12.12
CA ARG A 172 -25.96 2.12 -12.00
C ARG A 172 -26.56 1.47 -10.76
N GLU A 173 -27.69 2.02 -10.31
CA GLU A 173 -28.52 1.38 -9.29
C GLU A 173 -28.88 -0.04 -9.69
N GLY A 174 -28.80 -0.98 -8.74
CA GLY A 174 -29.04 -2.41 -8.93
C GLY A 174 -27.80 -3.22 -9.33
N ASP A 175 -26.70 -2.58 -9.74
CA ASP A 175 -25.44 -3.29 -10.00
C ASP A 175 -24.97 -4.05 -8.76
N LYS A 176 -24.42 -5.24 -8.96
CA LYS A 176 -23.93 -6.09 -7.88
C LYS A 176 -22.47 -5.81 -7.56
N LEU A 177 -22.14 -5.94 -6.29
CA LEU A 177 -20.79 -5.85 -5.79
C LEU A 177 -20.24 -7.25 -5.56
N VAL A 178 -19.21 -7.62 -6.33
CA VAL A 178 -18.50 -8.91 -6.23
C VAL A 178 -17.19 -8.69 -5.50
N GLY A 179 -17.05 -9.29 -4.31
CA GLY A 179 -15.84 -9.24 -3.50
C GLY A 179 -14.95 -10.43 -3.72
N LEU A 180 -13.63 -10.20 -3.88
CA LEU A 180 -12.59 -11.22 -3.94
C LEU A 180 -11.90 -11.31 -2.58
N ALA A 181 -11.77 -12.54 -2.06
CA ALA A 181 -11.19 -12.76 -0.75
C ALA A 181 -9.75 -12.26 -0.62
N SER A 182 -9.43 -11.68 0.54
CA SER A 182 -8.05 -11.38 0.95
C SER A 182 -7.32 -12.62 1.46
N SER A 183 -6.00 -12.54 1.58
CA SER A 183 -5.16 -13.56 2.21
C SER A 183 -5.08 -13.43 3.74
N GLY A 184 -5.47 -12.28 4.27
CA GLY A 184 -5.37 -11.86 5.66
C GLY A 184 -5.51 -10.36 5.76
N LEU A 185 -4.73 -9.76 6.66
CA LEU A 185 -4.71 -8.29 6.89
C LEU A 185 -4.18 -7.51 5.68
N HIS A 186 -3.48 -8.17 4.76
CA HIS A 186 -2.67 -7.55 3.71
C HIS A 186 -1.54 -6.72 4.32
N SER A 187 -1.43 -5.43 3.95
CA SER A 187 -0.36 -4.55 4.47
C SER A 187 -0.92 -3.31 5.20
N ASN A 188 -2.19 -3.34 5.61
CA ASN A 188 -2.87 -2.19 6.21
C ASN A 188 -3.27 -2.45 7.67
N GLY A 189 -3.37 -1.37 8.46
CA GLY A 189 -3.82 -1.43 9.84
C GLY A 189 -2.79 -1.94 10.85
N TYR A 190 -1.54 -2.14 10.47
CA TYR A 190 -0.50 -2.76 11.34
C TYR A 190 -0.10 -1.91 12.54
N SER A 191 -0.26 -0.59 12.49
CA SER A 191 -0.06 0.25 13.68
C SER A 191 -1.07 -0.09 14.78
N LEU A 192 -2.34 -0.30 14.41
CA LEU A 192 -3.39 -0.74 15.34
C LEU A 192 -3.13 -2.18 15.80
N VAL A 193 -2.82 -3.11 14.89
CA VAL A 193 -2.47 -4.50 15.25
C VAL A 193 -1.36 -4.55 16.28
N ARG A 194 -0.27 -3.81 16.07
CA ARG A 194 0.86 -3.75 16.99
C ARG A 194 0.48 -3.15 18.35
N LYS A 195 -0.36 -2.12 18.35
CA LYS A 195 -0.87 -1.52 19.59
C LYS A 195 -1.74 -2.50 20.38
N LEU A 196 -2.62 -3.25 19.72
CA LEU A 196 -3.53 -4.20 20.35
C LEU A 196 -2.80 -5.43 20.89
N LEU A 197 -1.95 -6.03 20.05
CA LEU A 197 -1.28 -7.29 20.39
C LEU A 197 -0.02 -7.11 21.22
N ASN A 198 0.59 -5.91 21.17
CA ASN A 198 1.90 -5.63 21.76
C ASN A 198 2.89 -6.80 21.53
N PRO A 199 3.20 -7.12 20.26
CA PRO A 199 3.93 -8.33 19.91
C PRO A 199 5.40 -8.23 20.31
N ASN A 200 5.94 -9.37 20.71
CA ASN A 200 7.37 -9.63 20.81
C ASN A 200 7.66 -10.97 20.11
N ARG A 201 8.92 -11.34 19.99
CA ARG A 201 9.32 -12.57 19.28
C ARG A 201 8.69 -13.84 19.86
N GLU A 202 8.49 -13.92 21.15
CA GLU A 202 7.86 -15.06 21.83
C GLU A 202 6.40 -15.18 21.44
N LYS A 203 5.62 -14.12 21.59
CA LYS A 203 4.20 -14.07 21.18
C LYS A 203 4.01 -14.34 19.68
N LEU A 204 4.90 -13.83 18.83
CA LEU A 204 4.83 -14.07 17.40
C LEU A 204 5.05 -15.54 17.03
N ASN A 205 5.82 -16.28 17.81
CA ASN A 205 6.02 -17.73 17.63
C ASN A 205 4.94 -18.58 18.32
N GLU A 206 4.01 -17.97 19.05
CA GLU A 206 2.91 -18.69 19.69
C GLU A 206 1.93 -19.21 18.66
N TYR A 207 1.62 -20.51 18.72
CA TYR A 207 0.59 -21.13 17.90
C TYR A 207 -0.80 -20.78 18.40
N ILE A 208 -1.62 -20.19 17.55
CA ILE A 208 -3.00 -19.79 17.90
C ILE A 208 -3.97 -20.75 17.21
N GLY A 209 -4.65 -21.60 18.00
CA GLY A 209 -5.57 -22.62 17.47
C GLY A 209 -6.66 -22.04 16.57
N LEU A 210 -7.19 -20.84 16.87
CA LEU A 210 -8.18 -20.14 16.05
C LEU A 210 -7.66 -19.81 14.63
N LEU A 211 -6.36 -19.48 14.53
CA LEU A 211 -5.70 -19.12 13.26
C LEU A 211 -5.12 -20.34 12.54
N ASN A 212 -4.98 -21.46 13.23
CA ASN A 212 -4.32 -22.70 12.77
C ASN A 212 -2.89 -22.47 12.27
N THR A 213 -2.20 -21.49 12.85
CA THR A 213 -0.80 -21.11 12.55
C THR A 213 -0.23 -20.28 13.70
N THR A 214 1.05 -19.92 13.62
CA THR A 214 1.62 -18.95 14.59
C THR A 214 1.12 -17.54 14.30
N LEU A 215 1.12 -16.68 15.33
CA LEU A 215 0.71 -15.29 15.15
C LEU A 215 1.59 -14.56 14.13
N GLY A 216 2.91 -14.79 14.16
CA GLY A 216 3.85 -14.16 13.25
C GLY A 216 3.63 -14.59 11.80
N GLU A 217 3.37 -15.89 11.55
CA GLU A 217 3.04 -16.38 10.20
C GLU A 217 1.74 -15.77 9.68
N GLU A 218 0.71 -15.66 10.52
CA GLU A 218 -0.54 -15.02 10.15
C GLU A 218 -0.31 -13.54 9.77
N LEU A 219 0.43 -12.82 10.60
CA LEU A 219 0.70 -11.39 10.38
C LEU A 219 1.67 -11.12 9.21
N LEU A 220 2.48 -12.10 8.80
CA LEU A 220 3.38 -11.98 7.65
C LEU A 220 2.81 -12.58 6.35
N LYS A 221 1.55 -13.05 6.35
CA LYS A 221 0.92 -13.46 5.09
C LYS A 221 0.98 -12.29 4.10
N PRO A 222 1.51 -12.54 2.87
CA PRO A 222 1.63 -11.47 1.90
C PRO A 222 0.27 -11.02 1.38
N THR A 223 0.19 -9.78 0.98
CA THR A 223 -0.95 -9.20 0.28
C THR A 223 -1.21 -9.97 -1.02
N ARG A 224 -2.48 -10.31 -1.27
CA ARG A 224 -2.87 -10.99 -2.49
C ARG A 224 -2.75 -10.06 -3.69
N ILE A 225 -2.17 -10.57 -4.77
CA ILE A 225 -2.09 -9.89 -6.07
C ILE A 225 -3.23 -10.41 -6.95
N TYR A 226 -4.12 -9.50 -7.38
CA TYR A 226 -5.34 -9.83 -8.14
C TYR A 226 -5.19 -9.61 -9.64
N VAL A 227 -4.08 -9.05 -10.10
CA VAL A 227 -3.88 -8.54 -11.45
C VAL A 227 -4.31 -9.52 -12.54
N LYS A 228 -3.79 -10.74 -12.53
CA LYS A 228 -4.10 -11.74 -13.58
C LYS A 228 -5.57 -12.13 -13.61
N SER A 229 -6.18 -12.29 -12.45
CA SER A 229 -7.61 -12.63 -12.35
C SER A 229 -8.49 -11.49 -12.82
N ILE A 230 -8.14 -10.25 -12.47
CA ILE A 230 -8.89 -9.05 -12.87
C ILE A 230 -8.76 -8.81 -14.36
N LEU A 231 -7.56 -8.87 -14.94
CA LEU A 231 -7.38 -8.73 -16.39
C LEU A 231 -8.17 -9.78 -17.17
N ALA A 232 -8.13 -11.05 -16.72
CA ALA A 232 -8.90 -12.11 -17.35
C ALA A 232 -10.42 -11.91 -17.27
N VAL A 233 -10.91 -11.33 -16.17
CA VAL A 233 -12.34 -11.01 -16.01
C VAL A 233 -12.75 -9.85 -16.92
N ILE A 234 -11.93 -8.80 -17.01
CA ILE A 234 -12.18 -7.64 -17.89
C ILE A 234 -12.25 -8.04 -19.37
N GLU A 235 -11.44 -9.02 -19.79
CA GLU A 235 -11.48 -9.53 -21.17
C GLU A 235 -12.82 -10.20 -21.51
N LYS A 236 -13.54 -10.71 -20.54
CA LYS A 236 -14.73 -11.55 -20.73
C LYS A 236 -16.03 -10.87 -20.35
N PHE A 237 -16.01 -9.98 -19.38
CA PHE A 237 -17.20 -9.35 -18.80
C PHE A 237 -17.06 -7.84 -18.74
N ASN A 238 -18.18 -7.13 -18.75
CA ASN A 238 -18.20 -5.69 -18.63
C ASN A 238 -18.10 -5.28 -17.14
N ILE A 239 -16.87 -5.08 -16.65
CA ILE A 239 -16.62 -4.59 -15.28
C ILE A 239 -16.75 -3.07 -15.26
N LYS A 240 -17.71 -2.57 -14.46
CA LYS A 240 -18.08 -1.16 -14.43
C LYS A 240 -17.24 -0.32 -13.47
N GLY A 241 -16.70 -0.95 -12.41
CA GLY A 241 -15.83 -0.31 -11.42
C GLY A 241 -15.05 -1.34 -10.63
N ILE A 242 -13.88 -0.95 -10.14
CA ILE A 242 -13.00 -1.79 -9.33
C ILE A 242 -12.47 -0.98 -8.15
N SER A 243 -12.47 -1.57 -6.97
CA SER A 243 -11.91 -0.97 -5.76
C SER A 243 -10.95 -1.93 -5.06
N ASN A 244 -9.70 -1.51 -4.87
CA ASN A 244 -8.73 -2.18 -4.00
C ASN A 244 -8.99 -1.78 -2.55
N ILE A 245 -9.12 -2.76 -1.64
CA ILE A 245 -9.40 -2.49 -0.22
C ILE A 245 -8.10 -2.39 0.55
N THR A 246 -7.67 -1.17 0.80
CA THR A 246 -6.44 -0.80 1.49
C THR A 246 -6.73 -0.10 2.84
N GLY A 247 -5.90 0.84 3.25
CA GLY A 247 -6.15 1.72 4.40
C GLY A 247 -7.48 2.47 4.22
N GLY A 248 -8.23 2.64 5.32
CA GLY A 248 -9.60 3.14 5.25
C GLY A 248 -10.67 2.05 5.00
N GLY A 249 -10.26 0.79 4.75
CA GLY A 249 -11.15 -0.36 4.64
C GLY A 249 -12.25 -0.21 3.60
N PHE A 250 -13.41 -0.77 3.86
CA PHE A 250 -14.57 -0.67 2.96
C PHE A 250 -15.11 0.77 2.86
N ILE A 251 -15.08 1.47 4.00
CA ILE A 251 -15.75 2.76 4.16
C ILE A 251 -15.13 3.83 3.25
N GLU A 252 -13.81 3.83 3.11
CA GLU A 252 -13.12 4.84 2.31
C GLU A 252 -12.80 4.39 0.87
N ASN A 253 -12.65 3.07 0.63
CA ASN A 253 -12.20 2.62 -0.68
C ASN A 253 -13.36 2.34 -1.66
N ILE A 254 -14.46 1.69 -1.22
CA ILE A 254 -15.56 1.35 -2.14
C ILE A 254 -16.21 2.60 -2.75
N PRO A 255 -16.48 3.69 -2.00
CA PRO A 255 -17.08 4.89 -2.58
C PRO A 255 -16.25 5.55 -3.69
N ARG A 256 -14.91 5.37 -3.71
CA ARG A 256 -14.03 5.97 -4.75
C ARG A 256 -14.41 5.58 -6.17
N MET A 257 -14.93 4.36 -6.37
CA MET A 257 -15.35 3.89 -7.71
C MET A 257 -16.79 4.28 -8.06
N ILE A 258 -17.60 4.79 -7.10
CA ILE A 258 -19.03 5.00 -7.27
C ILE A 258 -19.28 6.45 -7.72
N PRO A 259 -20.12 6.70 -8.75
CA PRO A 259 -20.50 8.06 -9.14
C PRO A 259 -21.47 8.69 -8.13
N ASP A 260 -21.59 10.03 -8.19
CA ASP A 260 -22.52 10.79 -7.37
C ASP A 260 -23.96 10.33 -7.57
N GLY A 261 -24.75 10.42 -6.51
CA GLY A 261 -26.16 9.99 -6.48
C GLY A 261 -26.34 8.48 -6.28
N LEU A 262 -25.25 7.73 -6.15
CA LEU A 262 -25.23 6.29 -5.89
C LEU A 262 -24.44 5.96 -4.63
N ARG A 263 -24.73 4.81 -4.05
CA ARG A 263 -24.21 4.37 -2.77
C ARG A 263 -24.01 2.86 -2.75
N ALA A 264 -22.98 2.36 -2.08
CA ALA A 264 -22.80 0.93 -1.86
C ALA A 264 -23.65 0.46 -0.66
N ARG A 265 -24.38 -0.64 -0.82
CA ARG A 265 -24.93 -1.42 0.28
C ARG A 265 -24.17 -2.73 0.37
N ILE A 266 -23.53 -2.99 1.49
CA ILE A 266 -22.76 -4.20 1.77
C ILE A 266 -23.52 -5.08 2.76
N ASP A 267 -23.78 -6.33 2.40
CA ASP A 267 -24.59 -7.27 3.18
C ASP A 267 -23.66 -8.19 4.00
N PHE A 268 -23.65 -8.03 5.32
CA PHE A 268 -22.87 -8.86 6.23
C PHE A 268 -23.27 -10.35 6.14
N GLY A 269 -22.29 -11.23 6.33
CA GLY A 269 -22.51 -12.67 6.35
C GLY A 269 -22.54 -13.32 4.97
N THR A 270 -22.36 -12.55 3.88
CA THR A 270 -22.31 -13.08 2.50
C THR A 270 -20.94 -13.66 2.12
N TRP A 271 -19.92 -13.40 2.93
CA TRP A 271 -18.57 -13.99 2.79
C TRP A 271 -18.02 -14.40 4.17
N PRO A 272 -17.05 -15.35 4.23
CA PRO A 272 -16.42 -15.72 5.48
C PRO A 272 -15.41 -14.63 5.91
N VAL A 273 -15.64 -14.03 7.09
CA VAL A 273 -14.64 -13.16 7.74
C VAL A 273 -13.53 -14.03 8.31
N LEU A 274 -12.27 -13.70 8.00
CA LEU A 274 -11.13 -14.48 8.46
C LEU A 274 -10.93 -14.36 9.98
N PRO A 275 -10.50 -15.43 10.68
CA PRO A 275 -10.42 -15.47 12.15
C PRO A 275 -9.56 -14.37 12.77
N ILE A 276 -8.54 -13.86 12.06
CA ILE A 276 -7.70 -12.77 12.54
C ILE A 276 -8.50 -11.49 12.82
N PHE A 277 -9.49 -11.17 12.00
CA PHE A 277 -10.33 -9.97 12.21
C PHE A 277 -11.22 -10.11 13.44
N THR A 278 -11.79 -11.30 13.66
CA THR A 278 -12.57 -11.60 14.88
C THR A 278 -11.69 -11.47 16.11
N LEU A 279 -10.48 -12.04 16.09
CA LEU A 279 -9.52 -11.95 17.18
C LEU A 279 -9.17 -10.49 17.51
N LEU A 280 -8.86 -9.67 16.51
CA LEU A 280 -8.54 -8.25 16.73
C LEU A 280 -9.73 -7.46 17.24
N GLN A 281 -10.92 -7.75 16.73
CA GLN A 281 -12.17 -7.11 17.17
C GLN A 281 -12.46 -7.40 18.64
N GLU A 282 -12.32 -8.66 19.07
CA GLU A 282 -12.53 -9.08 20.46
C GLU A 282 -11.51 -8.46 21.43
N ILE A 283 -10.22 -8.53 21.09
CA ILE A 283 -9.14 -7.96 21.92
C ILE A 283 -9.30 -6.43 22.05
N GLY A 284 -9.58 -5.76 20.94
CA GLY A 284 -9.69 -4.29 20.89
C GLY A 284 -11.05 -3.75 21.27
N LYS A 285 -12.09 -4.61 21.41
CA LYS A 285 -13.49 -4.22 21.56
C LYS A 285 -13.89 -3.20 20.50
N ILE A 286 -13.43 -3.42 19.25
CA ILE A 286 -13.58 -2.48 18.14
C ILE A 286 -15.00 -2.56 17.61
N THR A 287 -15.67 -1.41 17.42
CA THR A 287 -17.01 -1.35 16.80
C THR A 287 -16.97 -1.81 15.34
N ALA A 288 -18.11 -2.26 14.81
CA ALA A 288 -18.23 -2.65 13.40
C ALA A 288 -17.78 -1.53 12.46
N GLU A 289 -18.16 -0.30 12.72
CA GLU A 289 -17.75 0.85 11.94
C GLU A 289 -16.23 1.01 11.87
N ARG A 290 -15.56 1.02 13.03
CA ARG A 290 -14.11 1.23 13.10
C ARG A 290 -13.32 0.09 12.47
N ILE A 291 -13.77 -1.16 12.64
CA ILE A 291 -13.05 -2.30 12.09
C ILE A 291 -13.16 -2.35 10.56
N TYR A 292 -14.33 -2.01 9.98
CA TYR A 292 -14.56 -1.88 8.55
C TYR A 292 -13.94 -0.60 7.93
N ASN A 293 -13.59 0.38 8.75
CA ASN A 293 -12.80 1.56 8.34
C ASN A 293 -11.28 1.33 8.41
N THR A 294 -10.82 0.25 9.07
CA THR A 294 -9.38 0.01 9.25
C THR A 294 -8.90 -1.17 8.40
N PHE A 295 -9.70 -2.24 8.31
CA PHE A 295 -9.30 -3.52 7.74
C PHE A 295 -10.18 -3.93 6.56
N ASN A 296 -9.64 -4.81 5.72
CA ASN A 296 -10.33 -5.38 4.57
C ASN A 296 -11.39 -6.44 4.92
N MET A 297 -11.50 -6.84 6.16
CA MET A 297 -12.48 -7.80 6.71
C MET A 297 -12.65 -9.09 5.89
N GLY A 298 -11.61 -9.53 5.19
CA GLY A 298 -11.59 -10.74 4.38
C GLY A 298 -11.86 -10.54 2.88
N ILE A 299 -12.11 -9.31 2.43
CA ILE A 299 -12.26 -8.93 1.01
C ILE A 299 -11.19 -7.90 0.65
N GLY A 300 -10.33 -8.23 -0.31
CA GLY A 300 -9.24 -7.34 -0.72
C GLY A 300 -9.50 -6.59 -2.02
N MET A 301 -10.46 -7.05 -2.84
CA MET A 301 -10.83 -6.38 -4.10
C MET A 301 -12.35 -6.47 -4.30
N VAL A 302 -12.96 -5.40 -4.82
CA VAL A 302 -14.41 -5.34 -5.10
C VAL A 302 -14.64 -4.90 -6.54
N LEU A 303 -15.54 -5.60 -7.24
CA LEU A 303 -15.95 -5.30 -8.61
C LEU A 303 -17.42 -4.86 -8.62
N ALA A 304 -17.76 -3.82 -9.37
CA ALA A 304 -19.13 -3.49 -9.70
C ALA A 304 -19.49 -4.07 -11.07
N VAL A 305 -20.57 -4.87 -11.12
CA VAL A 305 -20.96 -5.64 -12.29
C VAL A 305 -22.47 -5.57 -12.54
N ASP A 306 -22.87 -5.82 -13.79
CA ASP A 306 -24.30 -5.95 -14.10
C ASP A 306 -24.93 -7.11 -13.29
N PRO A 307 -26.14 -6.92 -12.73
CA PRO A 307 -26.81 -7.98 -11.97
C PRO A 307 -27.04 -9.25 -12.77
N ALA A 308 -27.21 -9.18 -14.09
CA ALA A 308 -27.38 -10.33 -14.96
C ALA A 308 -26.08 -11.15 -15.16
N GLU A 309 -24.92 -10.54 -14.94
CA GLU A 309 -23.60 -11.18 -15.12
C GLU A 309 -22.96 -11.58 -13.78
N ALA A 310 -23.49 -11.15 -12.65
CA ALA A 310 -22.83 -11.28 -11.34
C ALA A 310 -22.49 -12.73 -10.97
N ASP A 311 -23.41 -13.67 -11.17
CA ASP A 311 -23.17 -15.09 -10.87
C ASP A 311 -22.13 -15.70 -11.82
N ASP A 312 -22.12 -15.33 -13.11
CA ASP A 312 -21.16 -15.81 -14.09
C ASP A 312 -19.76 -15.24 -13.82
N VAL A 313 -19.65 -13.98 -13.41
CA VAL A 313 -18.39 -13.36 -12.95
C VAL A 313 -17.84 -14.10 -11.75
N VAL A 314 -18.66 -14.37 -10.73
CA VAL A 314 -18.25 -15.15 -9.54
C VAL A 314 -17.80 -16.55 -9.94
N ALA A 315 -18.57 -17.24 -10.80
CA ALA A 315 -18.22 -18.58 -11.27
C ALA A 315 -16.89 -18.57 -12.03
N TYR A 316 -16.69 -17.61 -12.93
CA TYR A 316 -15.45 -17.48 -13.69
C TYR A 316 -14.23 -17.17 -12.80
N LEU A 317 -14.34 -16.23 -11.87
CA LEU A 317 -13.29 -15.94 -10.88
C LEU A 317 -12.89 -17.20 -10.09
N ARG A 318 -13.86 -18.03 -9.72
CA ARG A 318 -13.58 -19.30 -9.04
C ARG A 318 -12.79 -20.27 -9.92
N THR A 319 -13.00 -20.30 -11.23
CA THR A 319 -12.18 -21.13 -12.15
C THR A 319 -10.73 -20.63 -12.23
N LEU A 320 -10.49 -19.34 -11.96
CA LEU A 320 -9.15 -18.74 -11.88
C LEU A 320 -8.48 -18.93 -10.50
N GLY A 321 -9.14 -19.64 -9.57
CA GLY A 321 -8.62 -19.89 -8.22
C GLY A 321 -8.92 -18.79 -7.20
N GLU A 322 -9.77 -17.82 -7.55
CA GLU A 322 -10.23 -16.81 -6.61
C GLU A 322 -11.40 -17.32 -5.76
N LYS A 323 -11.46 -16.87 -4.50
CA LYS A 323 -12.67 -16.98 -3.68
C LYS A 323 -13.46 -15.71 -3.86
N ALA A 324 -14.56 -15.78 -4.60
CA ALA A 324 -15.39 -14.64 -4.94
C ALA A 324 -16.82 -14.81 -4.43
N TYR A 325 -17.44 -13.69 -4.02
CA TYR A 325 -18.75 -13.65 -3.39
C TYR A 325 -19.52 -12.41 -3.87
N ILE A 326 -20.84 -12.50 -4.02
CA ILE A 326 -21.68 -11.29 -4.12
C ILE A 326 -21.84 -10.76 -2.69
N ILE A 327 -21.30 -9.55 -2.45
CA ILE A 327 -21.21 -8.95 -1.11
C ILE A 327 -22.20 -7.81 -0.89
N GLY A 328 -22.90 -7.40 -1.93
CA GLY A 328 -23.84 -6.27 -1.85
C GLY A 328 -24.27 -5.79 -3.23
N GLU A 329 -24.82 -4.59 -3.22
CA GLU A 329 -25.32 -3.94 -4.45
C GLU A 329 -25.19 -2.42 -4.38
N ILE A 330 -25.36 -1.78 -5.52
CA ILE A 330 -25.43 -0.33 -5.64
C ILE A 330 -26.89 0.10 -5.49
N VAL A 331 -27.12 1.10 -4.66
CA VAL A 331 -28.44 1.70 -4.41
C VAL A 331 -28.39 3.21 -4.67
N SER A 332 -29.56 3.84 -4.88
CA SER A 332 -29.67 5.30 -4.96
C SER A 332 -29.43 5.94 -3.60
N GLY A 333 -28.75 7.08 -3.58
CA GLY A 333 -28.48 7.85 -2.35
C GLY A 333 -27.30 8.79 -2.48
N GLU A 334 -27.03 9.54 -1.42
CA GLU A 334 -25.79 10.31 -1.30
C GLU A 334 -24.59 9.36 -1.37
N LYS A 335 -23.58 9.73 -2.14
CA LYS A 335 -22.37 8.91 -2.34
C LYS A 335 -21.76 8.47 -1.01
N GLY A 336 -21.50 7.18 -0.88
CA GLY A 336 -21.02 6.60 0.36
C GLY A 336 -21.28 5.10 0.46
N ILE A 337 -21.37 4.59 1.70
CA ILE A 337 -21.54 3.17 1.98
C ILE A 337 -22.50 2.94 3.16
N ASP A 338 -23.31 1.90 3.04
CA ASP A 338 -24.12 1.33 4.09
C ASP A 338 -23.71 -0.11 4.36
N LEU A 339 -23.40 -0.42 5.61
CA LEU A 339 -23.17 -1.79 6.06
C LEU A 339 -24.49 -2.32 6.63
N TYR A 340 -25.02 -3.37 6.03
CA TYR A 340 -26.33 -3.93 6.32
C TYR A 340 -26.20 -5.33 6.96
N GLU A 341 -26.95 -5.56 8.04
CA GLU A 341 -27.05 -6.84 8.71
C GLU A 341 -28.50 -7.36 8.65
N SER A 342 -28.67 -8.59 8.14
CA SER A 342 -29.98 -9.20 8.05
C SER A 342 -30.66 -9.27 9.40
N GLY A 343 -31.91 -8.80 9.50
CA GLY A 343 -32.68 -8.73 10.74
C GLY A 343 -32.40 -7.50 11.62
N LYS A 344 -31.34 -6.72 11.37
CA LYS A 344 -31.05 -5.48 12.10
C LYS A 344 -31.15 -4.22 11.22
N GLY A 345 -31.10 -4.37 9.89
CA GLY A 345 -31.07 -3.24 8.96
C GLY A 345 -29.68 -2.65 8.78
N ILE A 346 -29.62 -1.34 8.49
CA ILE A 346 -28.35 -0.62 8.33
C ILE A 346 -27.71 -0.44 9.71
N VAL A 347 -26.52 -0.99 9.91
CA VAL A 347 -25.76 -0.91 11.17
C VAL A 347 -24.68 0.17 11.13
N VAL A 348 -24.23 0.55 9.93
CA VAL A 348 -23.30 1.66 9.71
C VAL A 348 -23.71 2.35 8.42
N SER A 349 -23.79 3.68 8.43
CA SER A 349 -24.04 4.51 7.25
C SER A 349 -23.04 5.65 7.23
N ARG A 350 -22.26 5.77 6.14
CA ARG A 350 -21.25 6.81 5.96
C ARG A 350 -21.36 7.44 4.58
N PRO A 351 -21.42 8.78 4.47
CA PRO A 351 -21.14 9.47 3.22
C PRO A 351 -19.66 9.31 2.84
N GLU A 352 -19.32 9.57 1.59
CA GLU A 352 -17.93 9.74 1.18
C GLU A 352 -17.32 10.92 1.97
N ARG A 353 -16.09 10.73 2.49
CA ARG A 353 -15.38 11.86 3.10
C ARG A 353 -14.92 12.82 2.01
N ASP A 354 -15.24 14.07 2.16
CA ASP A 354 -14.69 15.12 1.31
C ASP A 354 -13.23 15.36 1.67
N ILE A 355 -12.32 14.81 0.86
CA ILE A 355 -10.87 15.00 1.04
C ILE A 355 -10.41 16.43 0.75
N THR A 356 -11.29 17.30 0.21
CA THR A 356 -10.99 18.72 0.01
C THR A 356 -11.05 19.52 1.32
N GLU A 357 -11.60 18.96 2.41
CA GLU A 357 -11.59 19.57 3.75
C GLU A 357 -10.26 19.37 4.51
N CYS A 358 -9.33 18.56 4.00
CA CYS A 358 -7.97 18.54 4.52
C CYS A 358 -7.25 19.83 4.10
N GLY A 359 -6.92 20.66 5.08
CA GLY A 359 -6.15 21.87 4.84
C GLY A 359 -4.85 21.60 4.10
N THR A 360 -4.40 22.54 3.30
CA THR A 360 -3.16 22.52 2.50
C THR A 360 -1.88 22.34 3.34
N ASP A 361 -1.99 22.25 4.67
CA ASP A 361 -0.92 22.05 5.64
C ASP A 361 -0.68 20.59 6.07
N GLY A 362 -1.46 19.63 5.51
CA GLY A 362 -1.32 18.21 5.81
C GLY A 362 -1.86 17.79 7.19
N SER A 363 -2.52 18.68 7.93
CA SER A 363 -3.16 18.36 9.20
C SER A 363 -4.62 17.92 8.98
N CYS A 364 -4.85 16.62 8.86
CA CYS A 364 -6.18 16.05 9.08
C CYS A 364 -6.41 15.99 10.60
N GLN A 365 -7.20 16.91 11.14
CA GLN A 365 -7.68 16.80 12.52
C GLN A 365 -8.64 15.62 12.60
N GLU A 366 -8.24 14.59 13.36
CA GLU A 366 -9.22 13.57 13.79
C GLU A 366 -10.31 14.29 14.59
N PRO A 367 -11.62 14.03 14.31
CA PRO A 367 -12.67 14.54 15.17
C PRO A 367 -12.45 13.96 16.57
N GLY A 368 -12.25 14.85 17.53
CA GLY A 368 -12.13 14.50 18.95
C GLY A 368 -13.37 13.74 19.43
N PRO A 369 -13.27 12.90 20.46
CA PRO A 369 -14.44 12.23 21.04
C PRO A 369 -15.41 13.29 21.57
N ASP A 370 -16.66 13.21 21.13
CA ASP A 370 -17.75 14.05 21.56
C ASP A 370 -17.81 14.16 23.08
N GLY A 371 -17.97 15.41 23.47
CA GLY A 371 -17.79 16.00 24.76
C GLY A 371 -18.58 15.40 25.93
N SER A 372 -18.12 15.81 27.00
CA SER A 372 -18.65 16.09 28.34
C SER A 372 -17.67 15.56 29.40
N GLY A 373 -17.01 16.48 30.02
CA GLY A 373 -16.13 16.25 31.15
C GLY A 373 -15.31 17.48 31.42
N GLN A 374 -15.95 18.57 31.89
CA GLN A 374 -15.25 19.64 32.58
C GLN A 374 -14.62 19.05 33.87
N GLU A 375 -13.33 18.88 33.89
CA GLU A 375 -12.59 18.86 35.15
C GLU A 375 -11.69 20.08 35.23
N SER A 376 -11.97 20.87 36.25
CA SER A 376 -11.26 22.06 36.66
C SER A 376 -9.81 21.75 37.03
N ALA A 377 -8.87 22.49 36.48
CA ALA A 377 -7.48 22.50 36.89
C ALA A 377 -7.32 23.23 38.25
N PRO A 378 -6.42 22.77 39.11
CA PRO A 378 -6.04 23.54 40.29
C PRO A 378 -4.97 24.57 39.93
N GLU A 379 -5.22 25.81 40.38
CA GLU A 379 -4.23 26.88 40.42
C GLU A 379 -3.16 26.54 41.49
N GLY A 380 -1.90 26.73 41.12
CA GLY A 380 -0.79 26.63 42.08
C GLY A 380 0.48 27.18 41.44
N GLY A 381 0.76 28.45 41.77
CA GLY A 381 1.94 29.13 41.30
C GLY A 381 3.23 28.65 41.95
N ASP A 382 4.33 28.89 41.26
CA ASP A 382 5.58 29.32 41.86
C ASP A 382 6.46 29.97 40.79
N GLN A 383 6.79 31.24 41.06
CA GLN A 383 7.73 32.05 40.30
C GLN A 383 9.16 31.72 40.76
N GLU A 384 10.06 31.50 39.84
CA GLU A 384 11.50 31.68 40.06
C GLU A 384 12.11 32.59 39.02
N PRO A 385 13.11 33.41 39.40
CA PRO A 385 13.55 34.60 38.65
C PRO A 385 14.68 34.29 37.67
N GLY A 386 14.68 35.01 36.53
CA GLY A 386 15.72 34.96 35.52
C GLY A 386 17.03 35.68 35.96
N PRO A 387 18.14 35.37 35.31
CA PRO A 387 19.34 36.22 35.37
C PRO A 387 19.48 37.12 34.15
N ASP A 388 19.72 38.38 34.43
CA ASP A 388 20.27 39.40 33.53
C ASP A 388 21.66 39.00 33.00
N GLY A 389 21.96 39.38 31.77
CA GLY A 389 23.30 39.22 31.21
C GLY A 389 23.43 39.82 29.82
N SER A 390 23.66 41.12 29.76
CA SER A 390 24.08 41.89 28.60
C SER A 390 25.38 41.36 27.98
N GLY A 391 25.40 41.18 26.65
CA GLY A 391 26.59 40.95 25.86
C GLY A 391 26.41 41.40 24.42
N GLN A 392 26.90 42.62 24.12
CA GLN A 392 27.06 43.16 22.79
C GLN A 392 28.16 42.42 22.04
N GLU A 393 27.89 41.95 20.85
CA GLU A 393 28.94 41.59 19.85
C GLU A 393 29.04 42.68 18.78
N PRO A 394 30.24 43.04 18.34
CA PRO A 394 30.46 44.03 17.26
C PRO A 394 30.49 43.32 15.89
N GLY A 395 29.86 43.93 14.90
CA GLY A 395 29.94 43.52 13.50
C GLY A 395 31.30 43.80 12.86
N PRO A 396 31.64 43.08 11.80
CA PRO A 396 32.75 43.45 10.94
C PRO A 396 32.30 44.24 9.70
N ASP A 397 32.85 45.43 9.53
CA ASP A 397 33.00 46.16 8.28
C ASP A 397 34.05 45.49 7.38
N GLY A 398 33.89 45.67 6.08
CA GLY A 398 35.02 45.50 5.20
C GLY A 398 34.70 45.03 3.76
N SER A 399 34.30 45.98 2.95
CA SER A 399 34.48 46.12 1.50
C SER A 399 35.57 45.26 0.85
N GLY A 400 35.23 44.60 -0.27
CA GLY A 400 36.18 43.99 -1.18
C GLY A 400 35.56 43.70 -2.54
N GLN A 401 35.96 44.46 -3.52
CA GLN A 401 35.58 44.53 -4.92
C GLN A 401 35.72 43.20 -5.68
N GLU A 402 34.77 42.95 -6.56
CA GLU A 402 34.85 42.03 -7.70
C GLU A 402 35.84 42.52 -8.74
N PRO A 403 36.45 41.64 -9.52
CA PRO A 403 36.84 41.96 -10.90
C PRO A 403 36.12 41.10 -11.94
N ASP A 404 35.69 41.82 -12.95
CA ASP A 404 35.02 41.48 -14.20
C ASP A 404 35.78 40.46 -15.08
N PRO A 405 35.10 39.54 -15.79
CA PRO A 405 35.74 38.65 -16.78
C PRO A 405 35.56 39.21 -18.19
N ASP A 406 36.61 39.50 -18.87
CA ASP A 406 36.69 39.40 -20.33
C ASP A 406 38.14 39.43 -20.83
N ARG A 407 38.53 38.37 -21.57
CA ARG A 407 39.30 38.42 -22.81
C ARG A 407 39.77 37.03 -23.29
N SER A 408 39.08 36.59 -24.29
CA SER A 408 39.58 36.09 -25.59
C SER A 408 41.00 35.48 -25.74
N GLY A 409 41.09 34.35 -26.45
CA GLY A 409 42.05 34.13 -27.49
C GLY A 409 42.69 32.75 -27.57
N GLN A 410 42.29 32.05 -28.59
CA GLN A 410 43.07 31.18 -29.52
C GLN A 410 44.37 30.52 -29.01
N GLU A 411 44.36 29.18 -28.93
CA GLU A 411 44.98 28.25 -29.88
C GLU A 411 44.45 26.86 -29.65
#